data_2182aada4e9411871a17f835add60afb
#
_entry.id   2182aada4e9411871a17f835add60afb
#
_cell.length_a   1.000
_cell.length_b   1.000
_cell.length_c   1.000
_cell.angle_alpha   90.00
_cell.angle_beta   90.00
_cell.angle_gamma   90.00
#
_symmetry.space_group_name_H-M   'P 1'
#
loop_
_entity.id
_entity.type
_entity.pdbx_description
1 polymer ?
#
loop_
_entity_poly.entity_id
_entity_poly.type
_entity_poly.pdbx_seq_one_letter_code
_entity_poly.pdbx_strand_id
1 'polypeptide(L)'
;EELPIGSIVYKNQYLKGSYNENCYYVRIEKKRKDDNYWLKPKGLYGTILHEGFYDTIHESVCKLLDFIEKEGYQVIGDMYEYEIHNHFTSQDIYKYLIQISIPVEKR
;
A
#
# COMPACT_ATOMS: atom_id res chain seq x y z
N GLU A 1 -0.60 -15.63 -17.28
CA GLU A 1 0.30 -15.11 -16.27
C GLU A 1 -0.41 -14.10 -15.36
N GLU A 2 -0.29 -14.30 -14.07
CA GLU A 2 -0.96 -13.46 -13.10
C GLU A 2 -0.08 -12.27 -12.73
N LEU A 3 -0.67 -11.07 -12.74
CA LEU A 3 0.03 -9.86 -12.33
C LEU A 3 -0.30 -9.56 -10.87
N PRO A 4 0.67 -9.06 -10.10
CA PRO A 4 0.39 -8.66 -8.73
C PRO A 4 -0.66 -7.55 -8.69
N ILE A 5 -1.51 -7.61 -7.67
CA ILE A 5 -2.60 -6.67 -7.50
C ILE A 5 -2.22 -5.65 -6.45
N GLY A 6 -2.54 -4.40 -6.70
CA GLY A 6 -2.34 -3.34 -5.75
C GLY A 6 -3.62 -2.57 -5.51
N SER A 7 -3.63 -1.82 -4.43
CA SER A 7 -4.77 -0.97 -4.09
C SER A 7 -4.27 0.33 -3.47
N ILE A 8 -5.13 1.34 -3.51
CA ILE A 8 -4.82 2.66 -2.97
C ILE A 8 -5.89 3.02 -1.96
N VAL A 9 -5.45 3.49 -0.79
CA VAL A 9 -6.34 4.03 0.24
C VAL A 9 -6.01 5.52 0.38
N TYR A 10 -7.01 6.37 0.19
CA TYR A 10 -6.80 7.80 0.20
C TYR A 10 -6.40 8.29 1.59
N LYS A 11 -5.54 9.32 1.61
CA LYS A 11 -4.98 9.84 2.85
C LYS A 11 -6.06 10.24 3.85
N ASN A 12 -7.10 10.92 3.40
CA ASN A 12 -8.16 11.35 4.30
C ASN A 12 -8.92 10.17 4.93
N GLN A 13 -8.86 8.99 4.32
CA GLN A 13 -9.50 7.81 4.87
C GLN A 13 -8.62 7.07 5.87
N TYR A 14 -7.36 6.79 5.51
CA TYR A 14 -6.54 6.02 6.44
C TYR A 14 -6.21 6.81 7.72
N LEU A 15 -6.17 8.15 7.63
CA LEU A 15 -5.98 8.98 8.82
C LEU A 15 -7.17 8.94 9.75
N LYS A 16 -8.35 8.57 9.25
CA LYS A 16 -9.55 8.39 10.06
C LYS A 16 -9.72 6.96 10.54
N GLY A 17 -8.78 6.09 10.23
CA GLY A 17 -8.85 4.69 10.60
C GLY A 17 -9.64 3.82 9.65
N SER A 18 -10.00 4.32 8.48
CA SER A 18 -10.69 3.54 7.45
C SER A 18 -9.68 3.08 6.42
N TYR A 19 -9.55 1.76 6.28
CA TYR A 19 -8.55 1.17 5.38
C TYR A 19 -9.19 0.45 4.21
N ASN A 20 -10.43 0.78 3.89
CA ASN A 20 -11.10 0.24 2.71
C ASN A 20 -10.44 0.81 1.46
N GLU A 21 -10.18 -0.07 0.50
CA GLU A 21 -9.53 0.32 -0.73
C GLU A 21 -10.42 1.24 -1.55
N ASN A 22 -9.86 2.33 -2.03
CA ASN A 22 -10.56 3.29 -2.89
C ASN A 22 -10.44 2.92 -4.35
N CYS A 23 -9.31 2.35 -4.75
CA CYS A 23 -9.14 1.84 -6.10
C CYS A 23 -8.12 0.72 -6.13
N TYR A 24 -8.20 -0.07 -7.18
CA TYR A 24 -7.26 -1.16 -7.42
C TYR A 24 -6.43 -0.83 -8.64
N TYR A 25 -5.21 -1.38 -8.70
CA TYR A 25 -4.34 -1.14 -9.84
C TYR A 25 -3.50 -2.37 -10.13
N VAL A 26 -3.01 -2.41 -11.36
CA VAL A 26 -1.99 -3.35 -11.79
C VAL A 26 -0.82 -2.53 -12.28
N ARG A 27 0.39 -2.90 -11.87
CA ARG A 27 1.57 -2.17 -12.29
C ARG A 27 1.84 -2.42 -13.76
N ILE A 28 2.17 -1.35 -14.48
CA ILE A 28 2.59 -1.46 -15.86
C ILE A 28 3.99 -0.87 -15.98
N GLU A 29 4.81 -1.50 -16.80
CA GLU A 29 6.18 -1.05 -16.99
C GLU A 29 6.28 -0.03 -18.10
N LYS A 30 5.34 -0.08 -19.03
CA LYS A 30 5.37 0.80 -20.18
C LYS A 30 3.99 1.38 -20.43
N LYS A 31 3.93 2.71 -20.46
CA LYS A 31 2.68 3.40 -20.70
C LYS A 31 2.19 3.15 -22.12
N ARG A 32 0.91 2.84 -22.27
CA ARG A 32 0.28 2.69 -23.57
C ARG A 32 -0.63 3.88 -23.82
N LYS A 33 -0.84 4.17 -25.10
CA LYS A 33 -1.54 5.39 -25.51
C LYS A 33 -2.96 5.51 -24.94
N ASP A 34 -3.65 4.39 -24.88
CA ASP A 34 -5.07 4.39 -24.46
C ASP A 34 -5.26 4.00 -23.00
N ASP A 35 -4.18 3.86 -22.25
CA ASP A 35 -4.28 3.44 -20.86
C ASP A 35 -4.74 4.59 -19.98
N ASN A 36 -5.69 4.29 -19.09
CA ASN A 36 -6.05 5.15 -17.99
C ASN A 36 -5.17 4.73 -16.80
N TYR A 37 -4.26 5.59 -16.39
CA TYR A 37 -3.25 5.19 -15.43
C TYR A 37 -3.05 6.21 -14.32
N TRP A 38 -2.49 5.73 -13.24
CA TRP A 38 -2.14 6.49 -12.04
C TRP A 38 -0.61 6.50 -11.93
N LEU A 39 -0.04 7.67 -11.68
CA LEU A 39 1.41 7.78 -11.48
C LEU A 39 1.67 7.82 -9.98
N LYS A 40 2.39 6.83 -9.48
CA LYS A 40 2.83 6.82 -8.10
C LYS A 40 3.93 7.86 -7.94
N PRO A 41 3.78 8.82 -7.03
CA PRO A 41 4.78 9.89 -6.88
C PRO A 41 6.16 9.34 -6.54
N LYS A 42 7.17 9.96 -7.09
CA LYS A 42 8.55 9.71 -6.67
C LYS A 42 8.78 10.29 -5.30
N GLY A 43 9.74 9.72 -4.58
CA GLY A 43 10.14 10.27 -3.32
C GLY A 43 10.35 9.21 -2.28
N LEU A 44 10.36 9.67 -1.05
CA LEU A 44 10.60 8.82 0.11
C LEU A 44 9.28 8.22 0.56
N TYR A 45 9.32 6.95 0.90
CA TYR A 45 8.14 6.23 1.40
C TYR A 45 8.45 5.53 2.70
N GLY A 46 7.53 5.61 3.65
CA GLY A 46 7.53 4.70 4.78
C GLY A 46 6.88 3.40 4.31
N THR A 47 7.51 2.28 4.62
CA THR A 47 7.06 0.99 4.08
C THR A 47 7.08 -0.07 5.18
N ILE A 48 6.08 -0.93 5.17
CA ILE A 48 6.03 -2.08 6.06
C ILE A 48 5.51 -3.27 5.26
N LEU A 49 5.95 -4.47 5.65
CA LEU A 49 5.41 -5.69 5.10
C LEU A 49 4.40 -6.26 6.09
N HIS A 50 3.19 -6.47 5.61
CA HIS A 50 2.12 -7.07 6.39
C HIS A 50 2.01 -8.54 6.02
N GLU A 51 2.19 -9.41 6.98
CA GLU A 51 1.97 -10.84 6.79
C GLU A 51 0.58 -11.17 7.29
N GLY A 52 -0.29 -11.63 6.37
CA GLY A 52 -1.67 -11.90 6.67
C GLY A 52 -2.59 -11.28 5.65
N PHE A 53 -3.88 -11.38 5.90
CA PHE A 53 -4.88 -10.86 4.97
C PHE A 53 -5.32 -9.45 5.38
N TYR A 54 -6.28 -8.90 4.64
CA TYR A 54 -6.72 -7.51 4.86
C TYR A 54 -7.49 -7.31 6.16
N ASP A 55 -8.01 -8.38 6.74
CA ASP A 55 -8.75 -8.28 8.00
C ASP A 55 -7.87 -7.82 9.18
N THR A 56 -6.56 -8.02 9.08
CA THR A 56 -5.63 -7.59 10.13
C THR A 56 -4.70 -6.46 9.68
N ILE A 57 -4.97 -5.87 8.51
CA ILE A 57 -4.05 -4.90 7.94
C ILE A 57 -3.92 -3.64 8.79
N HIS A 58 -4.96 -3.31 9.57
CA HIS A 58 -4.94 -2.14 10.43
C HIS A 58 -3.78 -2.17 11.44
N GLU A 59 -3.39 -3.37 11.88
CA GLU A 59 -2.28 -3.51 12.83
C GLU A 59 -0.97 -3.02 12.22
N SER A 60 -0.72 -3.41 10.98
CA SER A 60 0.50 -3.00 10.28
C SER A 60 0.46 -1.52 9.91
N VAL A 61 -0.72 -1.01 9.52
CA VAL A 61 -0.85 0.41 9.20
C VAL A 61 -0.55 1.26 10.43
N CYS A 62 -1.08 0.87 11.60
CA CYS A 62 -0.82 1.62 12.83
C CYS A 62 0.66 1.59 13.20
N LYS A 63 1.32 0.45 13.02
CA LYS A 63 2.75 0.35 13.27
C LYS A 63 3.54 1.26 12.34
N LEU A 64 3.15 1.29 11.08
CA LEU A 64 3.84 2.11 10.08
C LEU A 64 3.67 3.60 10.40
N LEU A 65 2.46 4.04 10.73
CA LEU A 65 2.21 5.44 11.07
C LEU A 65 3.00 5.86 12.32
N ASP A 66 3.05 4.99 13.32
CA ASP A 66 3.83 5.21 14.53
C ASP A 66 5.31 5.36 14.19
N PHE A 67 5.83 4.47 13.38
CA PHE A 67 7.22 4.50 12.97
C PHE A 67 7.56 5.79 12.23
N ILE A 68 6.70 6.18 11.30
CA ILE A 68 6.90 7.40 10.52
C ILE A 68 7.01 8.61 11.45
N GLU A 69 6.11 8.70 12.41
CA GLU A 69 6.12 9.81 13.35
C GLU A 69 7.36 9.80 14.23
N LYS A 70 7.72 8.64 14.76
CA LYS A 70 8.89 8.52 15.64
C LYS A 70 10.18 8.86 14.94
N GLU A 71 10.26 8.60 13.64
CA GLU A 71 11.46 8.88 12.86
C GLU A 71 11.53 10.33 12.40
N GLY A 72 10.55 11.16 12.77
CA GLY A 72 10.56 12.57 12.46
C GLY A 72 10.02 12.89 11.07
N TYR A 73 9.18 12.04 10.53
CA TYR A 73 8.58 12.25 9.22
C TYR A 73 7.08 12.46 9.34
N GLN A 74 6.49 12.96 8.29
CA GLN A 74 5.04 13.12 8.19
C GLN A 74 4.54 12.57 6.87
N VAL A 75 3.31 12.05 6.88
CA VAL A 75 2.69 11.49 5.68
C VAL A 75 2.23 12.63 4.77
N ILE A 76 2.44 12.48 3.46
CA ILE A 76 2.11 13.51 2.48
C ILE A 76 1.24 13.01 1.34
N GLY A 77 0.75 11.78 1.39
CA GLY A 77 -0.05 11.27 0.29
C GLY A 77 -0.78 10.00 0.64
N ASP A 78 -1.31 9.37 -0.39
CA ASP A 78 -2.14 8.20 -0.28
C ASP A 78 -1.32 6.94 0.02
N MET A 79 -1.99 5.94 0.61
CA MET A 79 -1.36 4.69 0.98
C MET A 79 -1.49 3.69 -0.16
N TYR A 80 -0.38 3.04 -0.47
CA TYR A 80 -0.33 2.02 -1.52
C TYR A 80 -0.16 0.66 -0.87
N GLU A 81 -1.03 -0.28 -1.25
CA GLU A 81 -0.96 -1.67 -0.82
C GLU A 81 -0.68 -2.52 -2.04
N TYR A 82 0.30 -3.41 -1.94
CA TYR A 82 0.73 -4.21 -3.07
C TYR A 82 0.90 -5.65 -2.62
N GLU A 83 0.16 -6.56 -3.25
CA GLU A 83 0.20 -7.98 -2.89
C GLU A 83 1.43 -8.62 -3.51
N ILE A 84 2.44 -8.86 -2.68
CA ILE A 84 3.66 -9.52 -3.12
C ILE A 84 3.45 -11.03 -3.17
N HIS A 85 2.68 -11.55 -2.21
CA HIS A 85 2.41 -12.98 -2.07
C HIS A 85 0.93 -13.14 -1.75
N ASN A 86 0.19 -13.75 -2.67
CA ASN A 86 -1.27 -13.85 -2.56
C ASN A 86 -1.73 -15.27 -2.91
N HIS A 87 -3.01 -15.44 -3.18
CA HIS A 87 -3.58 -16.78 -3.41
C HIS A 87 -3.03 -17.46 -4.67
N PHE A 88 -2.40 -16.72 -5.58
CA PHE A 88 -1.76 -17.33 -6.75
C PHE A 88 -0.43 -17.99 -6.37
N THR A 89 0.17 -17.57 -5.24
CA THR A 89 1.43 -18.12 -4.77
C THR A 89 1.26 -18.91 -3.48
N SER A 90 0.13 -18.75 -2.78
CA SER A 90 -0.18 -19.51 -1.57
C SER A 90 -1.69 -19.65 -1.43
N GLN A 91 -2.14 -20.80 -0.96
CA GLN A 91 -3.55 -21.03 -0.69
C GLN A 91 -3.93 -20.60 0.73
N ASP A 92 -2.97 -20.30 1.56
CA ASP A 92 -3.19 -19.90 2.95
C ASP A 92 -3.19 -18.39 3.01
N ILE A 93 -4.36 -17.78 3.25
CA ILE A 93 -4.49 -16.32 3.29
C ILE A 93 -3.68 -15.70 4.42
N TYR A 94 -3.37 -16.46 5.46
CA TYR A 94 -2.55 -15.95 6.56
C TYR A 94 -1.08 -15.85 6.20
N LYS A 95 -0.70 -16.42 5.06
CA LYS A 95 0.66 -16.29 4.52
C LYS A 95 0.76 -15.28 3.40
N TYR A 96 -0.31 -14.53 3.15
CA TYR A 96 -0.25 -13.42 2.22
C TYR A 96 0.77 -12.41 2.71
N LEU A 97 1.42 -11.78 1.75
CA LEU A 97 2.40 -10.74 2.05
C LEU A 97 1.99 -9.49 1.28
N ILE A 98 1.70 -8.44 2.02
CA ILE A 98 1.21 -7.18 1.44
C ILE A 98 2.21 -6.09 1.82
N GLN A 99 2.74 -5.41 0.82
CA GLN A 99 3.61 -4.28 1.04
C GLN A 99 2.76 -3.01 1.14
N ILE A 100 2.90 -2.30 2.25
CA ILE A 100 2.18 -1.05 2.49
C ILE A 100 3.19 0.08 2.44
N SER A 101 2.92 1.09 1.60
CA SER A 101 3.83 2.22 1.42
C SER A 101 3.05 3.53 1.48
N ILE A 102 3.59 4.49 2.19
CA ILE A 102 3.00 5.83 2.32
C ILE A 102 4.08 6.85 2.02
N PRO A 103 3.82 7.82 1.12
CA PRO A 103 4.82 8.85 0.85
C PRO A 103 4.98 9.77 2.05
N VAL A 104 6.22 10.12 2.36
CA VAL A 104 6.55 10.89 3.54
C VAL A 104 7.55 11.98 3.20
N GLU A 105 7.61 13.00 4.07
CA GLU A 105 8.65 13.99 4.01
C GLU A 105 9.09 14.28 5.43
N LYS A 106 10.30 14.81 5.57
CA LYS A 106 10.83 15.16 6.87
C LYS A 106 10.07 16.35 7.43
N ARG A 107 9.76 16.30 8.72
CA ARG A 107 9.09 17.40 9.41
C ARG A 107 9.98 18.62 9.52
#